data_551e0c85de01e6b00c817f11bac11ede
#
_entry.id   551e0c85de01e6b00c817f11bac11ede
#
_cell.length_a   1.000
_cell.length_b   1.000
_cell.length_c   1.000
_cell.angle_alpha   90.00
_cell.angle_beta   90.00
_cell.angle_gamma   90.00
#
_symmetry.space_group_name_H-M   'P 1'
#
loop_
_entity.id
_entity.type
_entity.pdbx_description
1 polymer ?
#
loop_
_entity_poly.entity_id
_entity_poly.type
_entity_poly.pdbx_seq_one_letter_code
_entity_poly.pdbx_strand_id
1 'polypeptide(L)'
;MKAASINVSDIALLQDTGAGGWCYHTRKPTVAAPLVGGQDYAGIVSHVGPDCKRLKVGDRVCGVIKVLEYQTGTWAEQTVALEHEVCLINDENMSYVEAAAASMGAFVNGDMIKRAKSKLSAAGCRCLVVGASGALGTLMLQMLRNHDVHVTAVCSSGNVEMVKKMGADAAVGYTS
;
A
#
# COMPACT_ATOMS: atom_id res chain seq x y z
N MET A 1 15.04 -8.95 -3.36
CA MET A 1 14.35 -7.70 -2.99
C MET A 1 15.25 -6.49 -3.26
N LYS A 2 14.67 -5.31 -3.55
CA LYS A 2 15.40 -4.04 -3.71
C LYS A 2 14.94 -2.99 -2.72
N ALA A 3 13.66 -3.00 -2.34
CA ALA A 3 13.08 -2.14 -1.32
C ALA A 3 11.88 -2.83 -0.65
N ALA A 4 11.62 -2.47 0.59
CA ALA A 4 10.43 -2.82 1.37
C ALA A 4 10.04 -1.62 2.22
N SER A 5 8.76 -1.45 2.53
CA SER A 5 8.28 -0.38 3.40
C SER A 5 8.01 -0.87 4.83
N ILE A 6 7.71 0.07 5.72
CA ILE A 6 7.25 -0.18 7.08
C ILE A 6 5.86 0.41 7.22
N ASN A 7 4.89 -0.41 7.58
CA ASN A 7 3.51 -0.02 7.81
C ASN A 7 3.14 -0.07 9.30
N VAL A 8 2.05 0.58 9.66
CA VAL A 8 1.49 0.51 11.04
C VAL A 8 1.17 -0.93 11.44
N SER A 9 0.71 -1.75 10.48
CA SER A 9 0.46 -3.17 10.69
C SER A 9 1.73 -3.97 11.02
N ASP A 10 2.88 -3.62 10.47
CA ASP A 10 4.15 -4.26 10.79
C ASP A 10 4.59 -3.94 12.23
N ILE A 11 4.39 -2.69 12.67
CA ILE A 11 4.68 -2.28 14.06
C ILE A 11 3.76 -3.02 15.03
N ALA A 12 2.46 -3.08 14.73
CA ALA A 12 1.49 -3.82 15.54
C ALA A 12 1.83 -5.31 15.60
N LEU A 13 2.35 -5.85 14.50
CA LEU A 13 2.87 -7.20 14.36
C LEU A 13 4.00 -7.46 15.35
N LEU A 14 5.00 -6.60 15.40
CA LEU A 14 6.18 -6.75 16.27
C LEU A 14 5.86 -6.54 17.76
N GLN A 15 4.88 -5.71 18.06
CA GLN A 15 4.52 -5.36 19.44
C GLN A 15 3.50 -6.30 20.07
N ASP A 16 2.95 -7.25 19.31
CA ASP A 16 1.83 -8.12 19.74
C ASP A 16 0.65 -7.32 20.32
N THR A 17 0.43 -6.11 19.79
CA THR A 17 -0.63 -5.23 20.25
C THR A 17 -1.92 -5.49 19.48
N GLY A 18 -3.08 -5.36 20.14
CA GLY A 18 -4.41 -5.82 19.70
C GLY A 18 -4.86 -5.46 18.28
N ALA A 19 -4.32 -4.41 17.64
CA ALA A 19 -4.55 -4.14 16.21
C ALA A 19 -3.80 -5.14 15.33
N GLY A 20 -2.68 -5.71 15.80
CA GLY A 20 -1.94 -6.80 15.18
C GLY A 20 -2.46 -8.18 15.59
N GLY A 21 -3.03 -8.31 16.79
CA GLY A 21 -3.59 -9.58 17.30
C GLY A 21 -4.69 -10.18 16.42
N TRP A 22 -5.30 -9.36 15.58
CA TRP A 22 -6.23 -9.83 14.55
C TRP A 22 -5.55 -10.70 13.49
N CYS A 23 -4.27 -10.54 13.37
CA CYS A 23 -3.46 -11.15 12.34
C CYS A 23 -2.69 -12.41 12.81
N TYR A 24 -2.58 -12.68 14.12
CA TYR A 24 -1.66 -13.69 14.68
C TYR A 24 -2.28 -15.04 15.08
N HIS A 25 -3.54 -15.26 14.81
CA HIS A 25 -4.19 -16.49 15.28
C HIS A 25 -3.73 -17.77 14.59
N THR A 26 -2.84 -17.71 13.61
CA THR A 26 -2.54 -18.91 12.83
C THR A 26 -1.25 -19.63 13.21
N ARG A 27 -0.21 -18.96 13.71
CA ARG A 27 1.01 -19.65 14.16
C ARG A 27 1.94 -18.73 14.97
N LYS A 28 2.35 -19.18 16.13
CA LYS A 28 3.40 -18.50 16.91
C LYS A 28 4.76 -18.71 16.25
N PRO A 29 5.59 -17.67 16.10
CA PRO A 29 6.94 -17.84 15.59
C PRO A 29 7.76 -18.72 16.52
N THR A 30 8.66 -19.52 15.94
CA THR A 30 9.59 -20.38 16.68
C THR A 30 11.01 -20.05 16.20
N VAL A 31 12.03 -20.54 16.94
CA VAL A 31 13.43 -20.38 16.52
C VAL A 31 13.69 -21.04 15.17
N ALA A 32 13.03 -22.18 14.89
CA ALA A 32 13.17 -22.89 13.60
C ALA A 32 12.34 -22.27 12.47
N ALA A 33 11.31 -21.48 12.80
CA ALA A 33 10.46 -20.77 11.83
C ALA A 33 10.18 -19.36 12.37
N PRO A 34 11.16 -18.46 12.28
CA PRO A 34 11.01 -17.09 12.74
C PRO A 34 10.02 -16.33 11.87
N LEU A 35 9.33 -15.38 12.47
CA LEU A 35 8.50 -14.44 11.74
C LEU A 35 9.41 -13.43 11.01
N VAL A 36 9.27 -13.37 9.71
CA VAL A 36 9.85 -12.29 8.90
C VAL A 36 8.76 -11.24 8.67
N GLY A 37 8.98 -10.01 9.12
CA GLY A 37 8.05 -8.90 8.96
C GLY A 37 8.08 -8.31 7.55
N GLY A 38 7.25 -7.27 7.35
CA GLY A 38 7.12 -6.55 6.08
C GLY A 38 6.04 -7.14 5.18
N GLN A 39 5.25 -6.25 4.58
CA GLN A 39 4.16 -6.62 3.68
C GLN A 39 4.39 -6.10 2.26
N ASP A 40 4.92 -4.87 2.15
CA ASP A 40 5.18 -4.22 0.88
C ASP A 40 6.57 -4.56 0.35
N TYR A 41 6.67 -4.64 -0.95
CA TYR A 41 7.94 -4.90 -1.60
C TYR A 41 8.05 -4.24 -2.98
N ALA A 42 9.29 -4.06 -3.40
CA ALA A 42 9.68 -3.88 -4.78
C ALA A 42 11.00 -4.60 -5.06
N GLY A 43 11.13 -5.15 -6.25
CA GLY A 43 12.31 -5.93 -6.59
C GLY A 43 12.32 -6.44 -8.02
N ILE A 44 13.07 -7.50 -8.22
CA ILE A 44 13.23 -8.16 -9.51
C ILE A 44 12.83 -9.63 -9.35
N VAL A 45 12.06 -10.14 -10.30
CA VAL A 45 11.69 -11.56 -10.36
C VAL A 45 12.96 -12.37 -10.61
N SER A 46 13.30 -13.27 -9.68
CA SER A 46 14.45 -14.18 -9.81
C SER A 46 14.04 -15.57 -10.29
N HIS A 47 12.83 -16.00 -9.96
CA HIS A 47 12.26 -17.28 -10.35
C HIS A 47 10.77 -17.15 -10.58
N VAL A 48 10.21 -17.99 -11.44
CA VAL A 48 8.77 -18.10 -11.68
C VAL A 48 8.33 -19.57 -11.51
N GLY A 49 7.17 -19.75 -10.92
CA GLY A 49 6.55 -21.08 -10.82
C GLY A 49 6.09 -21.60 -12.19
N PRO A 50 5.83 -22.92 -12.32
CA PRO A 50 5.46 -23.55 -13.60
C PRO A 50 4.14 -23.03 -14.17
N ASP A 51 3.22 -22.57 -13.32
CA ASP A 51 1.90 -22.07 -13.72
C ASP A 51 1.87 -20.54 -13.92
N CYS A 52 2.98 -19.85 -13.71
CA CYS A 52 3.09 -18.40 -13.89
C CYS A 52 2.99 -18.06 -15.39
N LYS A 53 2.06 -17.17 -15.75
CA LYS A 53 1.76 -16.80 -17.14
C LYS A 53 2.10 -15.36 -17.47
N ARG A 54 2.11 -14.49 -16.47
CA ARG A 54 2.15 -13.04 -16.67
C ARG A 54 3.52 -12.43 -16.38
N LEU A 55 4.34 -13.13 -15.60
CA LEU A 55 5.63 -12.65 -15.14
C LEU A 55 6.77 -13.52 -15.70
N LYS A 56 7.93 -12.91 -15.87
CA LYS A 56 9.18 -13.57 -16.27
C LYS A 56 10.35 -13.12 -15.40
N VAL A 57 11.39 -13.94 -15.36
CA VAL A 57 12.66 -13.59 -14.70
C VAL A 57 13.22 -12.30 -15.29
N GLY A 58 13.64 -11.40 -14.42
CA GLY A 58 14.14 -10.07 -14.77
C GLY A 58 13.10 -8.96 -14.72
N ASP A 59 11.81 -9.26 -14.61
CA ASP A 59 10.77 -8.24 -14.49
C ASP A 59 10.95 -7.40 -13.22
N ARG A 60 10.78 -6.08 -13.36
CA ARG A 60 10.70 -5.14 -12.24
C ARG A 60 9.28 -5.19 -11.67
N VAL A 61 9.18 -5.47 -10.38
CA VAL A 61 7.87 -5.72 -9.75
C VAL A 61 7.75 -5.05 -8.39
N CYS A 62 6.51 -4.77 -7.99
CA CYS A 62 6.14 -4.38 -6.64
C CYS A 62 4.82 -5.06 -6.25
N GLY A 63 4.48 -5.00 -4.97
CA GLY A 63 3.23 -5.55 -4.50
C GLY A 63 3.11 -5.59 -2.99
N VAL A 64 2.07 -6.25 -2.54
CA VAL A 64 1.75 -6.49 -1.12
C VAL A 64 1.53 -7.97 -0.94
N ILE A 65 2.23 -8.58 0.01
CA ILE A 65 2.01 -9.98 0.37
C ILE A 65 1.24 -10.09 1.69
N LYS A 66 0.50 -11.17 1.82
CA LYS A 66 -0.21 -11.52 3.05
C LYS A 66 0.74 -12.26 3.99
N VAL A 67 1.62 -11.52 4.65
CA VAL A 67 2.66 -12.07 5.53
C VAL A 67 2.13 -13.09 6.53
N LEU A 68 0.89 -12.95 6.92
CA LEU A 68 0.24 -13.79 7.91
C LEU A 68 -0.22 -15.15 7.37
N GLU A 69 -0.56 -15.22 6.09
CA GLU A 69 -0.89 -16.48 5.44
C GLU A 69 0.36 -17.29 5.13
N TYR A 70 1.44 -16.61 4.71
CA TYR A 70 2.64 -17.30 4.22
C TYR A 70 3.77 -17.38 5.24
N GLN A 71 3.68 -16.63 6.36
CA GLN A 71 4.70 -16.52 7.41
C GLN A 71 6.08 -16.07 6.92
N THR A 72 6.15 -15.53 5.71
CA THR A 72 7.32 -14.96 5.10
C THR A 72 7.01 -13.52 4.74
N GLY A 73 7.74 -12.58 5.36
CA GLY A 73 7.59 -11.17 5.08
C GLY A 73 8.56 -10.69 4.00
N THR A 74 8.51 -9.39 3.77
CA THR A 74 9.31 -8.73 2.74
C THR A 74 10.62 -8.14 3.27
N TRP A 75 10.86 -8.17 4.60
CA TRP A 75 12.13 -7.73 5.20
C TRP A 75 13.19 -8.83 5.11
N ALA A 76 13.41 -9.31 3.90
CA ALA A 76 14.35 -10.37 3.56
C ALA A 76 14.97 -10.09 2.18
N GLU A 77 16.06 -10.79 1.86
CA GLU A 77 16.69 -10.68 0.54
C GLU A 77 15.78 -11.20 -0.58
N GLN A 78 14.94 -12.19 -0.27
CA GLN A 78 13.99 -12.81 -1.18
C GLN A 78 12.67 -13.06 -0.46
N THR A 79 11.58 -13.03 -1.22
CA THR A 79 10.24 -13.44 -0.76
C THR A 79 9.53 -14.16 -1.88
N VAL A 80 8.44 -14.83 -1.54
CA VAL A 80 7.54 -15.50 -2.49
C VAL A 80 6.21 -14.77 -2.48
N ALA A 81 5.66 -14.53 -3.66
CA ALA A 81 4.35 -13.92 -3.83
C ALA A 81 3.54 -14.70 -4.87
N LEU A 82 2.23 -14.70 -4.74
CA LEU A 82 1.35 -15.23 -5.77
C LEU A 82 1.29 -14.25 -6.96
N GLU A 83 1.16 -14.78 -8.17
CA GLU A 83 1.19 -13.95 -9.39
C GLU A 83 0.18 -12.79 -9.36
N HIS A 84 -0.98 -12.96 -8.73
CA HIS A 84 -1.99 -11.92 -8.61
C HIS A 84 -1.69 -10.85 -7.55
N GLU A 85 -0.71 -11.07 -6.67
CA GLU A 85 -0.21 -10.11 -5.67
C GLU A 85 0.96 -9.28 -6.21
N VAL A 86 1.30 -9.46 -7.47
CA VAL A 86 2.45 -8.83 -8.12
C VAL A 86 1.99 -7.85 -9.19
N CYS A 87 2.50 -6.63 -9.15
CA CYS A 87 2.36 -5.61 -10.18
C CYS A 87 3.69 -5.38 -10.90
N LEU A 88 3.64 -5.23 -12.23
CA LEU A 88 4.80 -4.81 -13.01
C LEU A 88 5.06 -3.31 -12.79
N ILE A 89 6.31 -2.94 -12.60
CA ILE A 89 6.76 -1.54 -12.61
C ILE A 89 7.12 -1.19 -14.06
N ASN A 90 6.17 -0.61 -14.79
CA ASN A 90 6.32 -0.27 -16.20
C ASN A 90 7.01 1.08 -16.43
N ASP A 91 7.01 1.97 -15.44
CA ASP A 91 7.71 3.25 -15.52
C ASP A 91 9.18 3.06 -15.14
N GLU A 92 10.08 3.30 -16.09
CA GLU A 92 11.52 3.19 -15.88
C GLU A 92 12.05 4.24 -14.88
N ASN A 93 11.38 5.37 -14.75
CA ASN A 93 11.75 6.44 -13.82
C ASN A 93 11.31 6.15 -12.38
N MET A 94 10.34 5.26 -12.17
CA MET A 94 9.92 4.87 -10.83
C MET A 94 11.00 4.04 -10.15
N SER A 95 11.52 4.53 -9.03
CA SER A 95 12.47 3.79 -8.21
C SER A 95 11.78 2.64 -7.44
N TYR A 96 12.57 1.64 -7.02
CA TYR A 96 12.05 0.57 -6.17
C TYR A 96 11.57 1.07 -4.80
N VAL A 97 12.16 2.14 -4.29
CA VAL A 97 11.76 2.76 -3.03
C VAL A 97 10.37 3.37 -3.14
N GLU A 98 10.12 4.15 -4.19
CA GLU A 98 8.80 4.73 -4.47
C GLU A 98 7.75 3.64 -4.71
N ALA A 99 8.09 2.62 -5.50
CA ALA A 99 7.18 1.51 -5.78
C ALA A 99 6.80 0.73 -4.50
N ALA A 100 7.77 0.43 -3.63
CA ALA A 100 7.50 -0.24 -2.36
C ALA A 100 6.65 0.66 -1.44
N ALA A 101 6.98 1.95 -1.31
CA ALA A 101 6.24 2.89 -0.47
C ALA A 101 4.79 3.09 -0.92
N ALA A 102 4.52 3.00 -2.23
CA ALA A 102 3.19 3.16 -2.78
C ALA A 102 2.33 1.88 -2.69
N SER A 103 2.92 0.70 -2.56
CA SER A 103 2.25 -0.59 -2.78
C SER A 103 1.01 -0.80 -1.90
N MET A 104 1.11 -0.68 -0.57
CA MET A 104 -0.03 -0.86 0.34
C MET A 104 -1.12 0.19 0.08
N GLY A 105 -0.71 1.44 -0.06
CA GLY A 105 -1.64 2.53 -0.31
C GLY A 105 -2.38 2.36 -1.64
N ALA A 106 -1.69 1.96 -2.69
CA ALA A 106 -2.30 1.70 -3.99
C ALA A 106 -3.27 0.50 -3.94
N PHE A 107 -2.89 -0.56 -3.24
CA PHE A 107 -3.73 -1.74 -3.06
C PHE A 107 -5.05 -1.41 -2.32
N VAL A 108 -4.94 -0.79 -1.14
CA VAL A 108 -6.11 -0.45 -0.31
C VAL A 108 -6.99 0.58 -1.00
N ASN A 109 -6.40 1.67 -1.50
CA ASN A 109 -7.16 2.74 -2.16
C ASN A 109 -7.76 2.28 -3.49
N GLY A 110 -7.07 1.42 -4.23
CA GLY A 110 -7.57 0.84 -5.47
C GLY A 110 -8.87 0.04 -5.27
N ASP A 111 -8.94 -0.77 -4.21
CA ASP A 111 -10.17 -1.47 -3.85
C ASP A 111 -11.30 -0.51 -3.44
N MET A 112 -10.97 0.51 -2.64
CA MET A 112 -11.94 1.55 -2.24
C MET A 112 -12.51 2.28 -3.46
N ILE A 113 -11.66 2.73 -4.39
CA ILE A 113 -12.06 3.42 -5.61
C ILE A 113 -12.90 2.51 -6.50
N LYS A 114 -12.49 1.25 -6.66
CA LYS A 114 -13.25 0.26 -7.43
C LYS A 114 -14.67 0.06 -6.88
N ARG A 115 -14.82 -0.06 -5.57
CA ARG A 115 -16.13 -0.17 -4.90
C ARG A 115 -16.97 1.11 -5.02
N ALA A 116 -16.32 2.28 -5.03
CA ALA A 116 -16.99 3.57 -5.13
C ALA A 116 -17.21 4.03 -6.59
N LYS A 117 -16.81 3.26 -7.61
CA LYS A 117 -16.75 3.68 -9.01
C LYS A 117 -18.02 4.35 -9.50
N SER A 118 -19.19 3.77 -9.24
CA SER A 118 -20.47 4.32 -9.69
C SER A 118 -20.80 5.68 -9.06
N LYS A 119 -20.38 5.88 -7.78
CA LYS A 119 -20.55 7.14 -7.07
C LYS A 119 -19.56 8.21 -7.55
N LEU A 120 -18.31 7.82 -7.77
CA LEU A 120 -17.26 8.72 -8.28
C LEU A 120 -17.56 9.23 -9.69
N SER A 121 -18.30 8.46 -10.48
CA SER A 121 -18.71 8.85 -11.84
C SER A 121 -19.99 9.72 -11.87
N ALA A 122 -20.61 9.98 -10.73
CA ALA A 122 -21.80 10.83 -10.65
C ALA A 122 -21.43 12.31 -10.79
N ALA A 123 -22.18 13.05 -11.60
CA ALA A 123 -21.96 14.49 -11.77
C ALA A 123 -22.03 15.24 -10.43
N GLY A 124 -21.06 16.12 -10.16
CA GLY A 124 -20.97 16.89 -8.93
C GLY A 124 -20.59 16.07 -7.69
N CYS A 125 -20.01 14.89 -7.86
CA CYS A 125 -19.52 14.07 -6.75
C CYS A 125 -18.53 14.84 -5.88
N ARG A 126 -18.68 14.72 -4.57
CA ARG A 126 -17.81 15.31 -3.56
C ARG A 126 -17.27 14.22 -2.65
N CYS A 127 -15.95 14.20 -2.48
CA CYS A 127 -15.25 13.24 -1.62
C CYS A 127 -14.67 13.94 -0.39
N LEU A 128 -14.82 13.32 0.78
CA LEU A 128 -14.13 13.71 2.00
C LEU A 128 -13.07 12.67 2.32
N VAL A 129 -11.82 13.10 2.43
CA VAL A 129 -10.70 12.23 2.81
C VAL A 129 -10.23 12.62 4.22
N VAL A 130 -10.54 11.79 5.20
CA VAL A 130 -10.11 11.99 6.59
C VAL A 130 -8.76 11.29 6.82
N GLY A 131 -7.84 11.96 7.52
CA GLY A 131 -6.46 11.49 7.64
C GLY A 131 -5.65 11.68 6.35
N ALA A 132 -5.98 12.71 5.60
CA ALA A 132 -5.46 12.97 4.25
C ALA A 132 -3.93 13.12 4.18
N SER A 133 -3.26 13.48 5.28
CA SER A 133 -1.80 13.60 5.36
C SER A 133 -1.07 12.30 5.70
N GLY A 134 -1.81 11.21 5.97
CA GLY A 134 -1.23 9.89 6.22
C GLY A 134 -0.87 9.14 4.93
N ALA A 135 -0.22 7.98 5.06
CA ALA A 135 0.26 7.17 3.93
C ALA A 135 -0.87 6.79 2.93
N LEU A 136 -2.02 6.32 3.44
CA LEU A 136 -3.18 6.02 2.58
C LEU A 136 -3.81 7.30 2.02
N GLY A 137 -3.94 8.35 2.87
CA GLY A 137 -4.60 9.59 2.49
C GLY A 137 -3.88 10.33 1.36
N THR A 138 -2.58 10.48 1.43
CA THR A 138 -1.78 11.16 0.39
C THR A 138 -1.86 10.48 -0.96
N LEU A 139 -1.86 9.15 -0.98
CA LEU A 139 -2.08 8.39 -2.22
C LEU A 139 -3.52 8.46 -2.70
N MET A 140 -4.52 8.44 -1.79
CA MET A 140 -5.92 8.60 -2.16
C MET A 140 -6.17 9.94 -2.86
N LEU A 141 -5.60 11.04 -2.35
CA LEU A 141 -5.71 12.36 -2.99
C LEU A 141 -5.20 12.33 -4.43
N GLN A 142 -4.01 11.74 -4.65
CA GLN A 142 -3.42 11.63 -5.98
C GLN A 142 -4.25 10.74 -6.92
N MET A 143 -4.77 9.61 -6.42
CA MET A 143 -5.60 8.71 -7.22
C MET A 143 -6.95 9.35 -7.59
N LEU A 144 -7.57 10.12 -6.69
CA LEU A 144 -8.83 10.82 -6.93
C LEU A 144 -8.70 11.95 -7.98
N ARG A 145 -7.50 12.49 -8.21
CA ARG A 145 -7.27 13.47 -9.29
C ARG A 145 -7.60 12.94 -10.68
N ASN A 146 -7.61 11.62 -10.85
CA ASN A 146 -8.00 11.00 -12.13
C ASN A 146 -9.53 10.87 -12.30
N HIS A 147 -10.29 11.36 -11.33
CA HIS A 147 -11.74 11.37 -11.33
C HIS A 147 -12.24 12.83 -11.29
N ASP A 148 -13.37 13.09 -11.91
CA ASP A 148 -14.01 14.41 -11.88
C ASP A 148 -14.83 14.59 -10.58
N VAL A 149 -14.09 14.70 -9.46
CA VAL A 149 -14.67 14.81 -8.11
C VAL A 149 -14.02 15.95 -7.34
N HIS A 150 -14.84 16.67 -6.57
CA HIS A 150 -14.32 17.68 -5.64
C HIS A 150 -13.84 17.01 -4.35
N VAL A 151 -12.56 17.13 -4.02
CA VAL A 151 -11.96 16.49 -2.86
C VAL A 151 -11.72 17.47 -1.73
N THR A 152 -12.33 17.21 -0.57
CA THR A 152 -12.05 17.92 0.68
C THR A 152 -11.17 17.03 1.58
N ALA A 153 -9.99 17.52 1.95
CA ALA A 153 -9.06 16.83 2.83
C ALA A 153 -9.23 17.26 4.29
N VAL A 154 -9.14 16.33 5.24
CA VAL A 154 -9.08 16.60 6.67
C VAL A 154 -7.75 16.09 7.22
N CYS A 155 -6.95 16.97 7.82
CA CYS A 155 -5.61 16.66 8.32
C CYS A 155 -5.24 17.56 9.51
N SER A 156 -4.07 17.35 10.11
CA SER A 156 -3.50 18.32 11.07
C SER A 156 -3.19 19.65 10.37
N SER A 157 -3.37 20.77 11.06
CA SER A 157 -3.29 22.12 10.46
C SER A 157 -1.95 22.39 9.78
N GLY A 158 -0.84 21.85 10.29
CA GLY A 158 0.48 21.97 9.67
C GLY A 158 0.62 21.29 8.30
N ASN A 159 -0.32 20.40 7.94
CA ASN A 159 -0.26 19.64 6.69
C ASN A 159 -1.23 20.13 5.60
N VAL A 160 -1.97 21.23 5.86
CA VAL A 160 -2.99 21.76 4.94
C VAL A 160 -2.42 22.06 3.56
N GLU A 161 -1.28 22.74 3.51
CA GLU A 161 -0.65 23.09 2.22
C GLU A 161 -0.11 21.86 1.46
N MET A 162 0.36 20.87 2.20
CA MET A 162 0.83 19.61 1.60
C MET A 162 -0.32 18.86 0.93
N VAL A 163 -1.45 18.67 1.61
CA VAL A 163 -2.58 17.91 1.05
C VAL A 163 -3.23 18.62 -0.14
N LYS A 164 -3.24 19.96 -0.17
CA LYS A 164 -3.65 20.73 -1.35
C LYS A 164 -2.74 20.48 -2.54
N LYS A 165 -1.41 20.52 -2.34
CA LYS A 165 -0.44 20.19 -3.41
C LYS A 165 -0.61 18.77 -3.93
N MET A 166 -1.07 17.84 -3.09
CA MET A 166 -1.32 16.45 -3.47
C MET A 166 -2.65 16.22 -4.18
N GLY A 167 -3.52 17.22 -4.26
CA GLY A 167 -4.72 17.14 -5.09
C GLY A 167 -6.03 17.37 -4.37
N ALA A 168 -6.02 17.88 -3.14
CA ALA A 168 -7.24 18.32 -2.49
C ALA A 168 -7.66 19.70 -3.00
N ASP A 169 -8.94 19.87 -3.35
CA ASP A 169 -9.53 21.16 -3.73
C ASP A 169 -9.76 22.06 -2.51
N ALA A 170 -10.09 21.43 -1.37
CA ALA A 170 -10.24 22.10 -0.09
C ALA A 170 -9.57 21.30 1.01
N ALA A 171 -9.13 21.97 2.08
CA ALA A 171 -8.55 21.30 3.23
C ALA A 171 -9.01 21.93 4.55
N VAL A 172 -9.28 21.09 5.54
CA VAL A 172 -9.67 21.45 6.91
C VAL A 172 -8.61 20.92 7.88
N GLY A 173 -7.99 21.84 8.62
CA GLY A 173 -7.10 21.50 9.73
C GLY A 173 -7.89 21.32 11.02
N TYR A 174 -7.63 20.23 11.77
CA TYR A 174 -8.33 19.93 13.04
C TYR A 174 -7.50 20.20 14.29
N THR A 175 -6.23 20.55 14.15
CA THR A 175 -5.37 20.98 15.27
C THR A 175 -5.29 22.49 15.32
N SER A 176 -5.50 23.05 16.51
CA SER A 176 -5.24 24.48 16.82
C SER A 176 -3.74 24.77 16.91
#